data_d06b563e9202eb88eba7e49dcd29222d
#
_entry.id   d06b563e9202eb88eba7e49dcd29222d
#
_cell.length_a   1.000
_cell.length_b   1.000
_cell.length_c   1.000
_cell.angle_alpha   90.00
_cell.angle_beta   90.00
_cell.angle_gamma   90.00
#
_symmetry.space_group_name_H-M   'P 1'
#
loop_
_entity.id
_entity.type
_entity.pdbx_description
1 polymer ?
#
loop_
_entity_poly.entity_id
_entity_poly.type
_entity_poly.pdbx_seq_one_letter_code
_entity_poly.pdbx_strand_id
1 'polypeptide(L)'
;MPSLLDARRAAAAFVAVAMSAALIAFAFILSDSFRTQMRAEARLSIGGADVVVASGRQLSSTDGHLDDNLISRLADLDGVASVRGEHWDLLQLDLPRQLAGTVGSAIMIRDVPVLSQYTTLAAGRLPIGTGEVAIDTRLAEQQGLGVGDTIRLKNGYDRGTSSTNGTGDADGTDDIVHTSPTIVGVVSPGADAGLDKGTGGTVYATVDQFEAMGAITSYNHLYVTARPGTSTGALVDEVAETVHAVRPGAFVVDADDAVAERAASAQSGGTMVAMVLNLLTPVCAVVAGIVIATTFTTLVARQNRTIGLVRCIGASRRQIMLAVLRTAVVTGTAGSVV
;
A
#
# COMPACT_ATOMS: atom_id res chain seq x y z
N MET A 1 1.22 34.37 50.29
CA MET A 1 0.59 34.45 48.95
C MET A 1 -0.34 33.26 48.83
N PRO A 2 -1.67 33.42 48.67
CA PRO A 2 -2.54 32.27 48.49
C PRO A 2 -2.13 31.57 47.21
N SER A 3 -1.93 30.27 47.27
CA SER A 3 -1.63 29.43 46.11
C SER A 3 -2.81 29.59 45.13
N LEU A 4 -2.57 30.31 44.03
CA LEU A 4 -3.55 30.62 43.00
C LEU A 4 -4.04 29.37 42.22
N LEU A 5 -3.58 28.21 42.60
CA LEU A 5 -3.92 26.92 41.98
C LEU A 5 -4.42 25.99 43.09
N ASP A 6 -5.70 25.80 43.20
CA ASP A 6 -6.28 24.61 43.84
C ASP A 6 -5.65 23.40 43.17
N ALA A 7 -4.78 22.68 43.85
CA ALA A 7 -3.96 21.60 43.27
C ALA A 7 -4.80 20.55 42.52
N ARG A 8 -6.02 20.27 43.00
CA ARG A 8 -6.96 19.35 42.32
C ARG A 8 -7.47 19.85 40.98
N ARG A 9 -7.60 21.17 40.80
CA ARG A 9 -8.13 21.79 39.57
C ARG A 9 -7.02 21.96 38.53
N ALA A 10 -5.82 22.28 38.97
CA ALA A 10 -4.63 22.28 38.13
C ALA A 10 -4.36 20.85 37.59
N ALA A 11 -4.53 19.86 38.45
CA ALA A 11 -4.37 18.44 38.03
C ALA A 11 -5.41 18.05 36.95
N ALA A 12 -6.66 18.45 37.06
CA ALA A 12 -7.69 18.16 36.05
C ALA A 12 -7.37 18.80 34.69
N ALA A 13 -6.92 20.06 34.68
CA ALA A 13 -6.47 20.73 33.44
C ALA A 13 -5.23 20.09 32.85
N PHE A 14 -4.30 19.70 33.69
CA PHE A 14 -3.07 18.96 33.28
C PHE A 14 -3.42 17.61 32.62
N VAL A 15 -4.28 16.82 33.26
CA VAL A 15 -4.72 15.52 32.73
C VAL A 15 -5.45 15.71 31.39
N ALA A 16 -6.32 16.72 31.25
CA ALA A 16 -7.00 16.96 29.98
C ALA A 16 -6.02 17.33 28.84
N VAL A 17 -5.03 18.18 29.13
CA VAL A 17 -3.99 18.55 28.15
C VAL A 17 -3.11 17.34 27.82
N ALA A 18 -2.69 16.58 28.82
CA ALA A 18 -1.85 15.37 28.63
C ALA A 18 -2.60 14.32 27.79
N MET A 19 -3.86 14.06 28.07
CA MET A 19 -4.69 13.14 27.28
C MET A 19 -4.86 13.62 25.83
N SER A 20 -5.07 14.91 25.62
CA SER A 20 -5.20 15.48 24.27
C SER A 20 -3.88 15.38 23.50
N ALA A 21 -2.74 15.67 24.14
CA ALA A 21 -1.41 15.53 23.55
C ALA A 21 -1.11 14.07 23.22
N ALA A 22 -1.42 13.14 24.14
CA ALA A 22 -1.25 11.71 23.93
C ALA A 22 -2.09 11.18 22.75
N LEU A 23 -3.33 11.64 22.61
CA LEU A 23 -4.21 11.27 21.50
C LEU A 23 -3.64 11.73 20.15
N ILE A 24 -3.14 12.97 20.08
CA ILE A 24 -2.51 13.52 18.88
C ILE A 24 -1.23 12.73 18.56
N ALA A 25 -0.36 12.52 19.55
CA ALA A 25 0.87 11.74 19.39
C ALA A 25 0.58 10.31 18.91
N PHE A 26 -0.41 9.65 19.52
CA PHE A 26 -0.85 8.31 19.11
C PHE A 26 -1.31 8.27 17.64
N ALA A 27 -2.11 9.26 17.21
CA ALA A 27 -2.58 9.34 15.83
C ALA A 27 -1.41 9.53 14.84
N PHE A 28 -0.41 10.36 15.18
CA PHE A 28 0.79 10.55 14.37
C PHE A 28 1.66 9.28 14.32
N ILE A 29 1.92 8.66 15.48
CA ILE A 29 2.71 7.42 15.56
C ILE A 29 2.04 6.31 14.75
N LEU A 30 0.72 6.15 14.88
CA LEU A 30 -0.03 5.14 14.12
C LEU A 30 0.05 5.38 12.61
N SER A 31 -0.10 6.65 12.18
CA SER A 31 0.01 7.03 10.76
C SER A 31 1.42 6.81 10.22
N ASP A 32 2.45 7.13 10.98
CA ASP A 32 3.85 6.96 10.59
C ASP A 32 4.24 5.47 10.54
N SER A 33 3.83 4.70 11.54
CA SER A 33 4.02 3.24 11.57
C SER A 33 3.39 2.57 10.37
N PHE A 34 2.15 2.97 10.02
CA PHE A 34 1.47 2.43 8.84
C PHE A 34 2.20 2.76 7.53
N ARG A 35 2.67 4.01 7.38
CA ARG A 35 3.46 4.41 6.20
C ARG A 35 4.78 3.66 6.11
N THR A 36 5.46 3.48 7.23
CA THR A 36 6.72 2.74 7.29
C THR A 36 6.52 1.28 6.90
N GLN A 37 5.45 0.65 7.40
CA GLN A 37 5.11 -0.71 7.03
C GLN A 37 4.79 -0.83 5.53
N MET A 38 3.99 0.08 4.97
CA MET A 38 3.67 0.07 3.53
C MET A 38 4.92 0.21 2.66
N ARG A 39 5.88 1.06 3.06
CA ARG A 39 7.16 1.18 2.37
C ARG A 39 8.01 -0.06 2.48
N ALA A 40 8.05 -0.69 3.66
CA ALA A 40 8.79 -1.92 3.86
C ALA A 40 8.22 -3.05 2.98
N GLU A 41 6.90 -3.21 2.94
CA GLU A 41 6.22 -4.16 2.05
C GLU A 41 6.50 -3.86 0.58
N ALA A 42 6.39 -2.60 0.15
CA ALA A 42 6.71 -2.20 -1.22
C ALA A 42 8.17 -2.49 -1.59
N ARG A 43 9.12 -2.28 -0.67
CA ARG A 43 10.54 -2.59 -0.90
C ARG A 43 10.78 -4.09 -1.06
N LEU A 44 10.04 -4.90 -0.31
CA LEU A 44 10.14 -6.36 -0.43
C LEU A 44 9.59 -6.85 -1.77
N SER A 45 8.54 -6.22 -2.28
CA SER A 45 7.91 -6.60 -3.55
C SER A 45 8.84 -6.37 -4.76
N ILE A 46 9.78 -5.42 -4.69
CA ILE A 46 10.78 -5.21 -5.76
C ILE A 46 11.99 -6.15 -5.66
N GLY A 47 12.09 -6.95 -4.58
CA GLY A 47 13.05 -8.05 -4.46
C GLY A 47 14.53 -7.65 -4.50
N GLY A 48 14.88 -6.44 -4.02
CA GLY A 48 16.27 -5.96 -4.01
C GLY A 48 16.77 -5.41 -5.34
N ALA A 49 15.86 -5.15 -6.30
CA ALA A 49 16.23 -4.45 -7.53
C ALA A 49 16.62 -2.99 -7.26
N ASP A 50 17.50 -2.45 -8.08
CA ASP A 50 17.95 -1.06 -8.04
C ASP A 50 17.18 -0.18 -9.03
N VAL A 51 16.72 -0.76 -10.14
CA VAL A 51 15.89 -0.09 -11.15
C VAL A 51 14.67 -0.96 -11.47
N VAL A 52 13.53 -0.33 -11.63
CA VAL A 52 12.27 -0.97 -12.02
C VAL A 52 11.78 -0.38 -13.34
N VAL A 53 11.48 -1.27 -14.28
CA VAL A 53 10.88 -0.92 -15.57
C VAL A 53 9.45 -1.45 -15.60
N ALA A 54 8.48 -0.59 -15.90
CA ALA A 54 7.10 -0.99 -16.12
C ALA A 54 6.71 -0.83 -17.60
N SER A 55 5.89 -1.72 -18.10
CA SER A 55 5.48 -1.73 -19.50
C SER A 55 4.64 -0.52 -19.92
N GLY A 56 3.94 0.10 -18.99
CA GLY A 56 3.13 1.28 -19.22
C GLY A 56 3.69 2.55 -18.59
N ARG A 57 2.85 3.58 -18.51
CA ARG A 57 3.23 4.91 -17.99
C ARG A 57 3.31 5.00 -16.47
N GLN A 58 2.93 3.95 -15.76
CA GLN A 58 2.92 3.84 -14.31
C GLN A 58 3.26 2.40 -13.91
N LEU A 59 3.76 2.20 -12.70
CA LEU A 59 4.05 0.86 -12.17
C LEU A 59 2.81 -0.06 -12.08
N SER A 60 1.62 0.50 -12.06
CA SER A 60 0.35 -0.24 -12.02
C SER A 60 -0.22 -0.55 -13.40
N SER A 61 0.50 -0.26 -14.48
CA SER A 61 0.02 -0.46 -15.84
C SER A 61 0.08 -1.93 -16.24
N THR A 62 -0.98 -2.40 -16.90
CA THR A 62 -1.13 -3.78 -17.39
C THR A 62 -0.79 -3.95 -18.87
N ASP A 63 -0.22 -2.92 -19.50
CA ASP A 63 0.02 -2.90 -20.96
C ASP A 63 1.11 -3.87 -21.43
N GLY A 64 1.35 -4.96 -20.69
CA GLY A 64 2.42 -5.94 -20.84
C GLY A 64 2.96 -6.11 -22.28
N HIS A 65 4.18 -5.64 -22.56
CA HIS A 65 4.86 -5.77 -23.84
C HIS A 65 6.40 -5.65 -23.68
N LEU A 66 6.91 -6.03 -22.52
CA LEU A 66 8.34 -6.21 -22.31
C LEU A 66 8.66 -7.66 -22.65
N ASP A 67 9.69 -7.89 -23.42
CA ASP A 67 10.04 -9.21 -23.97
C ASP A 67 11.44 -9.69 -23.55
N ASP A 68 11.76 -10.93 -23.85
CA ASP A 68 13.07 -11.52 -23.56
C ASP A 68 14.22 -10.84 -24.29
N ASN A 69 13.94 -10.22 -25.43
CA ASN A 69 14.96 -9.47 -26.17
C ASN A 69 15.38 -8.23 -25.37
N LEU A 70 14.42 -7.54 -24.74
CA LEU A 70 14.74 -6.41 -23.87
C LEU A 70 15.49 -6.86 -22.61
N ILE A 71 15.10 -7.99 -22.01
CA ILE A 71 15.87 -8.59 -20.88
C ILE A 71 17.31 -8.82 -21.27
N SER A 72 17.54 -9.44 -22.44
CA SER A 72 18.90 -9.73 -22.95
C SER A 72 19.71 -8.46 -23.16
N ARG A 73 19.12 -7.42 -23.77
CA ARG A 73 19.78 -6.12 -23.97
C ARG A 73 20.12 -5.43 -22.65
N LEU A 74 19.24 -5.50 -21.67
CA LEU A 74 19.50 -4.91 -20.35
C LEU A 74 20.58 -5.71 -19.59
N ALA A 75 20.62 -7.03 -19.74
CA ALA A 75 21.64 -7.87 -19.12
C ALA A 75 23.04 -7.64 -19.70
N ASP A 76 23.14 -7.17 -20.95
CA ASP A 76 24.40 -6.86 -21.61
C ASP A 76 25.00 -5.51 -21.19
N LEU A 77 24.27 -4.67 -20.43
CA LEU A 77 24.79 -3.41 -19.92
C LEU A 77 25.86 -3.63 -18.84
N ASP A 78 26.94 -2.87 -18.90
CA ASP A 78 28.09 -3.06 -18.01
C ASP A 78 27.75 -2.90 -16.51
N GLY A 79 26.80 -2.02 -16.20
CA GLY A 79 26.35 -1.74 -14.84
C GLY A 79 25.37 -2.77 -14.27
N VAL A 80 24.86 -3.72 -15.06
CA VAL A 80 23.81 -4.67 -14.69
C VAL A 80 24.38 -5.98 -14.19
N ALA A 81 23.96 -6.41 -13.00
CA ALA A 81 24.29 -7.73 -12.46
C ALA A 81 23.26 -8.78 -12.89
N SER A 82 21.97 -8.45 -12.87
CA SER A 82 20.90 -9.35 -13.29
C SER A 82 19.64 -8.58 -13.68
N VAL A 83 18.82 -9.18 -14.53
CA VAL A 83 17.49 -8.70 -14.89
C VAL A 83 16.49 -9.81 -14.64
N ARG A 84 15.37 -9.50 -13.97
CA ARG A 84 14.29 -10.43 -13.70
C ARG A 84 12.98 -9.86 -14.26
N GLY A 85 12.28 -10.63 -15.07
CA GLY A 85 10.93 -10.31 -15.51
C GLY A 85 9.88 -10.76 -14.50
N GLU A 86 8.74 -10.13 -14.53
CA GLU A 86 7.55 -10.51 -13.79
C GLU A 86 6.35 -10.54 -14.73
N HIS A 87 5.65 -11.67 -14.75
CA HIS A 87 4.38 -11.84 -15.44
C HIS A 87 3.24 -11.80 -14.44
N TRP A 88 2.19 -11.07 -14.78
CA TRP A 88 0.92 -11.19 -14.10
C TRP A 88 -0.23 -10.78 -15.03
N ASP A 89 -1.40 -11.36 -14.79
CA ASP A 89 -2.62 -11.08 -15.53
C ASP A 89 -3.84 -11.26 -14.61
N LEU A 90 -4.99 -10.83 -15.08
CA LEU A 90 -6.26 -10.98 -14.38
C LEU A 90 -7.11 -12.05 -15.06
N LEU A 91 -7.40 -13.09 -14.31
CA LEU A 91 -8.34 -14.15 -14.67
C LEU A 91 -9.63 -14.04 -13.86
N GLN A 92 -10.59 -14.85 -14.16
CA GLN A 92 -11.82 -14.98 -13.38
C GLN A 92 -11.99 -16.41 -12.89
N LEU A 93 -12.55 -16.55 -11.68
CA LEU A 93 -13.10 -17.83 -11.26
C LEU A 93 -14.29 -18.20 -12.17
N ASP A 94 -14.28 -19.41 -12.68
CA ASP A 94 -15.40 -19.95 -13.45
C ASP A 94 -16.53 -20.33 -12.49
N LEU A 95 -17.31 -19.35 -12.10
CA LEU A 95 -18.44 -19.48 -11.18
C LEU A 95 -19.77 -19.60 -11.95
N PRO A 96 -20.80 -20.23 -11.36
CA PRO A 96 -22.14 -20.19 -11.90
C PRO A 96 -22.58 -18.76 -12.19
N ARG A 97 -23.33 -18.54 -13.29
CA ARG A 97 -23.77 -17.19 -13.74
C ARG A 97 -24.36 -16.29 -12.66
N GLN A 98 -24.99 -16.86 -11.63
CA GLN A 98 -25.57 -16.13 -10.51
C GLN A 98 -24.52 -15.48 -9.59
N LEU A 99 -23.28 -15.96 -9.62
CA LEU A 99 -22.16 -15.47 -8.83
C LEU A 99 -21.09 -14.79 -9.70
N ALA A 100 -21.23 -14.82 -11.02
CA ALA A 100 -20.34 -14.14 -11.94
C ALA A 100 -20.46 -12.62 -11.75
N GLY A 101 -19.33 -11.93 -11.61
CA GLY A 101 -19.30 -10.47 -11.38
C GLY A 101 -19.43 -10.04 -9.92
N THR A 102 -19.50 -10.97 -8.98
CA THR A 102 -19.39 -10.62 -7.55
C THR A 102 -17.98 -10.16 -7.20
N VAL A 103 -17.88 -9.29 -6.20
CA VAL A 103 -16.58 -8.86 -5.66
C VAL A 103 -15.79 -10.11 -5.22
N GLY A 104 -14.59 -10.28 -5.77
CA GLY A 104 -13.73 -11.44 -5.49
C GLY A 104 -13.79 -12.56 -6.54
N SER A 105 -14.54 -12.40 -7.65
CA SER A 105 -14.47 -13.34 -8.78
C SER A 105 -13.24 -13.14 -9.68
N ALA A 106 -12.66 -11.93 -9.68
CA ALA A 106 -11.41 -11.66 -10.35
C ALA A 106 -10.25 -12.24 -9.53
N ILE A 107 -9.38 -12.96 -10.20
CA ILE A 107 -8.21 -13.63 -9.61
C ILE A 107 -6.97 -13.11 -10.33
N MET A 108 -5.94 -12.77 -9.57
CA MET A 108 -4.63 -12.46 -10.13
C MET A 108 -3.88 -13.75 -10.41
N ILE A 109 -3.35 -13.91 -11.63
CA ILE A 109 -2.38 -14.95 -11.93
C ILE A 109 -1.00 -14.32 -11.99
N ARG A 110 0.00 -14.98 -11.41
CA ARG A 110 1.39 -14.49 -11.32
C ARG A 110 2.37 -15.64 -11.57
N ASP A 111 3.59 -15.26 -11.90
CA ASP A 111 4.72 -16.19 -11.93
C ASP A 111 4.87 -16.93 -10.61
N VAL A 112 5.48 -18.12 -10.70
CA VAL A 112 5.87 -18.86 -9.50
C VAL A 112 6.71 -17.99 -8.58
N PRO A 113 6.30 -17.81 -7.31
CA PRO A 113 6.97 -16.88 -6.42
C PRO A 113 8.39 -17.36 -6.09
N VAL A 114 9.32 -16.41 -6.01
CA VAL A 114 10.60 -16.67 -5.35
C VAL A 114 10.33 -16.77 -3.86
N LEU A 115 10.46 -17.95 -3.29
CA LEU A 115 10.29 -18.14 -1.85
C LEU A 115 11.35 -17.33 -1.10
N SER A 116 10.88 -16.46 -0.23
CA SER A 116 11.70 -15.60 0.60
C SER A 116 11.23 -15.68 2.04
N GLN A 117 11.89 -14.97 2.94
CA GLN A 117 11.41 -14.83 4.32
C GLN A 117 10.00 -14.23 4.43
N TYR A 118 9.48 -13.65 3.34
CA TYR A 118 8.17 -12.97 3.29
C TYR A 118 7.11 -13.77 2.53
N THR A 119 7.53 -14.71 1.67
CA THR A 119 6.63 -15.60 0.94
C THR A 119 6.99 -17.02 1.30
N THR A 120 6.08 -17.72 1.94
CA THR A 120 6.33 -19.07 2.42
C THR A 120 5.33 -20.06 1.84
N LEU A 121 5.81 -21.27 1.54
CA LEU A 121 4.96 -22.38 1.18
C LEU A 121 4.25 -22.87 2.45
N ALA A 122 2.93 -22.71 2.51
CA ALA A 122 2.11 -23.14 3.64
C ALA A 122 1.77 -24.64 3.55
N ALA A 123 1.58 -25.15 2.31
CA ALA A 123 1.31 -26.59 2.07
C ALA A 123 1.73 -26.99 0.66
N GLY A 124 2.06 -28.25 0.46
CA GLY A 124 2.36 -28.84 -0.84
C GLY A 124 3.72 -28.39 -1.40
N ARG A 125 3.78 -28.06 -2.69
CA ARG A 125 4.97 -27.61 -3.45
C ARG A 125 4.60 -26.50 -4.43
N LEU A 126 5.61 -25.85 -5.01
CA LEU A 126 5.40 -24.93 -6.12
C LEU A 126 5.12 -25.69 -7.42
N PRO A 127 4.33 -25.12 -8.36
CA PRO A 127 4.09 -25.71 -9.67
C PRO A 127 5.39 -25.75 -10.50
N ILE A 128 5.55 -26.80 -11.28
CA ILE A 128 6.73 -27.02 -12.13
C ILE A 128 6.37 -27.28 -13.59
N GLY A 129 5.08 -27.36 -13.94
CA GLY A 129 4.63 -27.64 -15.29
C GLY A 129 3.20 -27.20 -15.54
N THR A 130 2.76 -27.47 -16.79
CA THR A 130 1.38 -27.21 -17.19
C THR A 130 0.38 -28.11 -16.45
N GLY A 131 -0.81 -27.59 -16.21
CA GLY A 131 -1.85 -28.28 -15.43
C GLY A 131 -1.68 -28.14 -13.92
N GLU A 132 -0.65 -27.46 -13.45
CA GLU A 132 -0.37 -27.26 -12.03
C GLU A 132 -0.41 -25.78 -11.65
N VAL A 133 -0.98 -25.48 -10.49
CA VAL A 133 -0.96 -24.13 -9.90
C VAL A 133 -0.74 -24.20 -8.39
N ALA A 134 -0.23 -23.12 -7.82
CA ALA A 134 -0.36 -22.86 -6.39
C ALA A 134 -1.32 -21.68 -6.18
N ILE A 135 -1.99 -21.65 -5.04
CA ILE A 135 -2.93 -20.59 -4.69
C ILE A 135 -2.52 -19.93 -3.37
N ASP A 136 -2.93 -18.69 -3.19
CA ASP A 136 -2.69 -18.03 -1.91
C ASP A 136 -3.62 -18.59 -0.80
N THR A 137 -3.21 -18.41 0.47
CA THR A 137 -3.98 -18.87 1.63
C THR A 137 -5.36 -18.24 1.70
N ARG A 138 -5.52 -16.99 1.24
CA ARG A 138 -6.80 -16.28 1.23
C ARG A 138 -7.77 -16.93 0.25
N LEU A 139 -7.33 -17.23 -0.97
CA LEU A 139 -8.15 -17.91 -1.98
C LEU A 139 -8.50 -19.33 -1.51
N ALA A 140 -7.53 -20.04 -0.93
CA ALA A 140 -7.73 -21.38 -0.36
C ALA A 140 -8.86 -21.37 0.70
N GLU A 141 -8.80 -20.44 1.64
CA GLU A 141 -9.80 -20.30 2.69
C GLU A 141 -11.18 -19.88 2.17
N GLN A 142 -11.22 -18.89 1.27
CA GLN A 142 -12.48 -18.37 0.72
C GLN A 142 -13.24 -19.39 -0.12
N GLN A 143 -12.53 -20.22 -0.88
CA GLN A 143 -13.12 -21.21 -1.77
C GLN A 143 -13.17 -22.60 -1.14
N GLY A 144 -12.56 -22.81 0.02
CA GLY A 144 -12.47 -24.12 0.66
C GLY A 144 -11.62 -25.11 -0.14
N LEU A 145 -10.58 -24.64 -0.81
CA LEU A 145 -9.71 -25.41 -1.70
C LEU A 145 -8.38 -25.71 -1.02
N GLY A 146 -7.79 -26.87 -1.34
CA GLY A 146 -6.51 -27.31 -0.83
C GLY A 146 -5.66 -28.02 -1.88
N VAL A 147 -4.50 -28.52 -1.43
CA VAL A 147 -3.60 -29.31 -2.29
C VAL A 147 -4.31 -30.59 -2.74
N GLY A 148 -4.30 -30.82 -4.06
CA GLY A 148 -4.96 -31.95 -4.72
C GLY A 148 -6.31 -31.58 -5.34
N ASP A 149 -6.91 -30.46 -4.97
CA ASP A 149 -8.16 -30.00 -5.58
C ASP A 149 -7.88 -29.36 -6.95
N THR A 150 -8.94 -29.12 -7.72
CA THR A 150 -8.89 -28.39 -8.98
C THR A 150 -9.57 -27.04 -8.83
N ILE A 151 -8.97 -26.00 -9.41
CA ILE A 151 -9.56 -24.68 -9.48
C ILE A 151 -10.00 -24.38 -10.92
N ARG A 152 -11.26 -23.96 -11.08
CA ARG A 152 -11.78 -23.61 -12.40
C ARG A 152 -11.57 -22.12 -12.65
N LEU A 153 -10.82 -21.83 -13.71
CA LEU A 153 -10.46 -20.49 -14.12
C LEU A 153 -10.94 -20.25 -15.55
N LYS A 154 -11.29 -19.03 -15.85
CA LYS A 154 -11.55 -18.57 -17.21
C LYS A 154 -10.77 -17.30 -17.50
N ASN A 155 -10.24 -17.22 -18.70
CA ASN A 155 -9.69 -16.01 -19.27
C ASN A 155 -10.69 -15.40 -20.26
N GLY A 156 -10.81 -14.09 -20.27
CA GLY A 156 -11.79 -13.37 -21.09
C GLY A 156 -13.02 -12.92 -20.29
N TYR A 157 -13.54 -11.78 -20.70
CA TYR A 157 -14.76 -11.21 -20.14
C TYR A 157 -15.96 -11.66 -20.97
N ASP A 158 -16.93 -12.31 -20.35
CA ASP A 158 -18.23 -12.56 -20.95
C ASP A 158 -18.94 -11.21 -21.15
N ARG A 159 -18.93 -10.69 -22.39
CA ARG A 159 -19.50 -9.38 -22.75
C ARG A 159 -21.00 -9.23 -22.45
N GLY A 160 -21.66 -10.26 -21.89
CA GLY A 160 -23.06 -10.21 -21.46
C GLY A 160 -23.35 -9.36 -20.23
N THR A 161 -22.35 -8.87 -19.50
CA THR A 161 -22.60 -8.28 -18.17
C THR A 161 -21.92 -6.97 -17.84
N SER A 162 -21.38 -6.20 -18.74
CA SER A 162 -21.12 -4.77 -18.47
C SER A 162 -20.11 -4.15 -19.41
N SER A 163 -20.58 -3.52 -20.44
CA SER A 163 -19.80 -2.56 -21.20
C SER A 163 -20.07 -1.16 -20.66
N THR A 164 -19.14 -0.62 -19.90
CA THR A 164 -19.01 0.83 -19.71
C THR A 164 -17.61 1.26 -20.05
N ASN A 165 -17.22 1.17 -21.27
CA ASN A 165 -16.30 1.99 -22.04
C ASN A 165 -15.80 1.18 -23.25
N GLY A 166 -16.58 1.27 -24.32
CA GLY A 166 -16.25 0.61 -25.56
C GLY A 166 -15.19 1.35 -26.36
N THR A 167 -14.25 0.61 -26.86
CA THR A 167 -13.67 0.71 -28.21
C THR A 167 -13.05 -0.66 -28.50
N GLY A 168 -13.90 -1.65 -28.76
CA GLY A 168 -13.48 -2.95 -29.24
C GLY A 168 -14.41 -3.34 -30.37
N ASP A 169 -13.85 -3.74 -31.51
CA ASP A 169 -14.60 -4.18 -32.69
C ASP A 169 -15.64 -5.25 -32.34
N ALA A 170 -16.85 -5.03 -32.83
CA ALA A 170 -18.06 -5.81 -32.52
C ALA A 170 -18.10 -7.19 -33.17
N ASP A 171 -17.01 -7.75 -33.67
CA ASP A 171 -16.96 -9.03 -34.39
C ASP A 171 -15.96 -10.07 -33.84
N GLY A 172 -15.45 -9.86 -32.61
CA GLY A 172 -14.59 -10.83 -31.93
C GLY A 172 -15.41 -11.74 -31.02
N THR A 173 -15.64 -12.98 -31.41
CA THR A 173 -15.80 -14.10 -30.49
C THR A 173 -14.47 -14.20 -29.75
N ASP A 174 -14.31 -13.49 -28.61
CA ASP A 174 -13.22 -13.75 -27.69
C ASP A 174 -13.39 -15.21 -27.24
N ASP A 175 -12.49 -16.08 -27.69
CA ASP A 175 -12.45 -17.47 -27.25
C ASP A 175 -12.18 -17.48 -25.76
N ILE A 176 -13.23 -17.65 -24.95
CA ILE A 176 -13.11 -17.78 -23.51
C ILE A 176 -12.38 -19.09 -23.25
N VAL A 177 -11.15 -19.00 -22.76
CA VAL A 177 -10.36 -20.17 -22.39
C VAL A 177 -10.78 -20.60 -20.99
N HIS A 178 -11.36 -21.79 -20.88
CA HIS A 178 -11.66 -22.44 -19.60
C HIS A 178 -10.57 -23.44 -19.26
N THR A 179 -10.04 -23.35 -18.04
CA THR A 179 -9.02 -24.27 -17.56
C THR A 179 -9.34 -24.76 -16.15
N SER A 180 -8.84 -25.96 -15.83
CA SER A 180 -9.06 -26.57 -14.54
C SER A 180 -7.75 -27.18 -13.99
N PRO A 181 -6.73 -26.35 -13.72
CA PRO A 181 -5.47 -26.86 -13.20
C PRO A 181 -5.63 -27.43 -11.79
N THR A 182 -4.72 -28.35 -11.44
CA THR A 182 -4.64 -28.95 -10.10
C THR A 182 -3.82 -28.06 -9.17
N ILE A 183 -4.32 -27.86 -7.97
CA ILE A 183 -3.62 -27.13 -6.91
C ILE A 183 -2.57 -28.05 -6.31
N VAL A 184 -1.30 -27.72 -6.51
CA VAL A 184 -0.15 -28.48 -5.98
C VAL A 184 0.48 -27.83 -4.76
N GLY A 185 0.13 -26.58 -4.48
CA GLY A 185 0.63 -25.86 -3.32
C GLY A 185 -0.29 -24.74 -2.85
N VAL A 186 -0.12 -24.38 -1.59
CA VAL A 186 -0.74 -23.20 -0.97
C VAL A 186 0.39 -22.31 -0.46
N VAL A 187 0.36 -21.06 -0.86
CA VAL A 187 1.40 -20.06 -0.56
C VAL A 187 0.83 -19.02 0.39
N SER A 188 1.55 -18.73 1.46
CA SER A 188 1.24 -17.58 2.30
C SER A 188 1.78 -16.33 1.61
N PRO A 189 0.92 -15.42 1.11
CA PRO A 189 1.38 -14.21 0.46
C PRO A 189 2.10 -13.33 1.47
N GLY A 190 3.32 -12.94 1.14
CA GLY A 190 4.10 -12.02 1.95
C GLY A 190 3.77 -10.57 1.62
N ALA A 191 4.80 -9.78 1.37
CA ALA A 191 4.70 -8.36 1.03
C ALA A 191 3.84 -8.04 -0.21
N ASP A 192 3.63 -9.02 -1.09
CA ASP A 192 2.85 -8.85 -2.33
C ASP A 192 1.33 -8.87 -2.12
N ALA A 193 0.85 -9.23 -0.93
CA ALA A 193 -0.59 -9.20 -0.61
C ALA A 193 -1.24 -7.82 -0.79
N GLY A 194 -0.43 -6.78 -0.89
CA GLY A 194 -0.88 -5.40 -1.14
C GLY A 194 -1.28 -5.11 -2.58
N LEU A 195 -0.75 -5.83 -3.56
CA LEU A 195 -1.06 -5.64 -4.98
C LEU A 195 -2.40 -6.28 -5.37
N ASP A 196 -2.84 -7.28 -4.62
CA ASP A 196 -4.06 -8.05 -4.88
C ASP A 196 -5.33 -7.42 -4.28
N LYS A 197 -5.25 -6.17 -3.86
CA LYS A 197 -6.40 -5.46 -3.29
C LYS A 197 -7.45 -5.24 -4.38
N GLY A 198 -8.53 -5.98 -4.28
CA GLY A 198 -9.65 -5.94 -5.25
C GLY A 198 -9.86 -7.27 -5.99
N THR A 199 -8.92 -8.22 -5.87
CA THR A 199 -9.10 -9.58 -6.39
C THR A 199 -9.53 -10.55 -5.30
N GLY A 200 -10.11 -11.68 -5.69
CA GLY A 200 -10.48 -12.77 -4.78
C GLY A 200 -9.30 -13.56 -4.26
N GLY A 201 -8.12 -13.39 -4.86
CA GLY A 201 -6.89 -14.08 -4.49
C GLY A 201 -5.89 -14.14 -5.62
N THR A 202 -4.78 -14.83 -5.37
CA THR A 202 -3.68 -15.01 -6.33
C THR A 202 -3.49 -16.48 -6.65
N VAL A 203 -3.33 -16.76 -7.93
CA VAL A 203 -2.89 -18.04 -8.48
C VAL A 203 -1.46 -17.88 -8.98
N TYR A 204 -0.60 -18.79 -8.63
CA TYR A 204 0.80 -18.83 -9.09
C TYR A 204 0.95 -19.97 -10.08
N ALA A 205 1.54 -19.68 -11.23
CA ALA A 205 1.69 -20.63 -12.33
C ALA A 205 3.04 -20.48 -13.03
N THR A 206 3.45 -21.49 -13.76
CA THR A 206 4.61 -21.40 -14.68
C THR A 206 4.20 -20.62 -15.94
N VAL A 207 5.17 -20.10 -16.68
CA VAL A 207 4.93 -19.39 -17.95
C VAL A 207 4.15 -20.28 -18.94
N ASP A 208 4.52 -21.57 -19.06
CA ASP A 208 3.81 -22.52 -19.92
C ASP A 208 2.33 -22.66 -19.52
N GLN A 209 2.03 -22.58 -18.23
CA GLN A 209 0.66 -22.61 -17.74
C GLN A 209 -0.07 -21.29 -18.04
N PHE A 210 0.61 -20.15 -18.05
CA PHE A 210 0.05 -18.87 -18.52
C PHE A 210 -0.42 -18.99 -19.97
N GLU A 211 0.42 -19.52 -20.86
CA GLU A 211 0.08 -19.74 -22.27
C GLU A 211 -1.12 -20.68 -22.41
N ALA A 212 -1.14 -21.78 -21.65
CA ALA A 212 -2.25 -22.73 -21.67
C ALA A 212 -3.58 -22.13 -21.18
N MET A 213 -3.52 -21.07 -20.38
CA MET A 213 -4.69 -20.31 -19.92
C MET A 213 -5.06 -19.16 -20.87
N GLY A 214 -4.29 -18.95 -21.96
CA GLY A 214 -4.47 -17.80 -22.84
C GLY A 214 -4.13 -16.47 -22.17
N ALA A 215 -3.38 -16.49 -21.06
CA ALA A 215 -2.93 -15.29 -20.37
C ALA A 215 -1.75 -14.63 -21.09
N ILE A 216 -1.53 -13.35 -20.83
CA ILE A 216 -0.45 -12.59 -21.47
C ILE A 216 0.90 -13.13 -20.97
N THR A 217 1.80 -13.44 -21.88
CA THR A 217 3.14 -13.99 -21.59
C THR A 217 4.25 -12.94 -21.63
N SER A 218 3.94 -11.70 -22.01
CA SER A 218 4.88 -10.60 -21.94
C SER A 218 5.02 -10.07 -20.50
N TYR A 219 6.22 -9.59 -20.17
CA TYR A 219 6.49 -9.07 -18.83
C TYR A 219 5.76 -7.75 -18.57
N ASN A 220 5.18 -7.63 -17.40
CA ASN A 220 4.58 -6.38 -16.90
C ASN A 220 5.66 -5.48 -16.28
N HIS A 221 6.61 -6.10 -15.58
CA HIS A 221 7.74 -5.41 -14.96
C HIS A 221 9.06 -6.14 -15.23
N LEU A 222 10.14 -5.34 -15.34
CA LEU A 222 11.51 -5.85 -15.26
C LEU A 222 12.19 -5.22 -14.04
N TYR A 223 12.90 -6.04 -13.31
CA TYR A 223 13.65 -5.67 -12.11
C TYR A 223 15.12 -5.81 -12.42
N VAL A 224 15.83 -4.71 -12.44
CA VAL A 224 17.26 -4.66 -12.76
C VAL A 224 18.05 -4.48 -11.47
N THR A 225 19.02 -5.37 -11.25
CA THR A 225 19.95 -5.29 -10.11
C THR A 225 21.29 -4.77 -10.61
N ALA A 226 21.83 -3.76 -9.93
CA ALA A 226 23.12 -3.17 -10.24
C ALA A 226 24.30 -4.06 -9.84
N ARG A 227 25.41 -3.96 -10.56
CA ARG A 227 26.69 -4.49 -10.07
C ARG A 227 27.21 -3.65 -8.90
N PRO A 228 27.91 -4.26 -7.93
CA PRO A 228 28.48 -3.51 -6.84
C PRO A 228 29.39 -2.37 -7.33
N GLY A 229 29.14 -1.17 -6.84
CA GLY A 229 29.89 0.03 -7.22
C GLY A 229 29.33 0.83 -8.39
N THR A 230 28.26 0.37 -9.03
CA THR A 230 27.55 1.14 -10.08
C THR A 230 26.73 2.27 -9.42
N SER A 231 26.77 3.44 -10.02
CA SER A 231 25.88 4.56 -9.62
C SER A 231 24.45 4.29 -10.06
N THR A 232 23.50 4.27 -9.12
CA THR A 232 22.08 4.02 -9.44
C THR A 232 21.53 5.02 -10.44
N GLY A 233 21.87 6.33 -10.31
CA GLY A 233 21.39 7.35 -11.25
C GLY A 233 21.90 7.14 -12.68
N ALA A 234 23.20 6.80 -12.85
CA ALA A 234 23.74 6.50 -14.15
C ALA A 234 23.11 5.23 -14.77
N LEU A 235 22.85 4.22 -13.93
CA LEU A 235 22.18 2.99 -14.36
C LEU A 235 20.74 3.26 -14.80
N VAL A 236 19.98 4.10 -14.07
CA VAL A 236 18.62 4.50 -14.47
C VAL A 236 18.62 5.15 -15.83
N ASP A 237 19.56 6.07 -16.09
CA ASP A 237 19.66 6.77 -17.38
C ASP A 237 19.98 5.78 -18.53
N GLU A 238 20.92 4.86 -18.33
CA GLU A 238 21.34 3.86 -19.34
C GLU A 238 20.21 2.84 -19.61
N VAL A 239 19.54 2.36 -18.55
CA VAL A 239 18.37 1.50 -18.67
C VAL A 239 17.23 2.21 -19.38
N ALA A 240 16.97 3.48 -19.04
CA ALA A 240 15.91 4.27 -19.66
C ALA A 240 16.19 4.49 -21.16
N GLU A 241 17.42 4.80 -21.55
CA GLU A 241 17.80 4.95 -22.96
C GLU A 241 17.56 3.62 -23.72
N THR A 242 18.00 2.50 -23.18
CA THR A 242 17.82 1.19 -23.79
C THR A 242 16.35 0.79 -23.91
N VAL A 243 15.58 1.02 -22.88
CA VAL A 243 14.14 0.72 -22.84
C VAL A 243 13.36 1.60 -23.79
N HIS A 244 13.60 2.92 -23.77
CA HIS A 244 12.87 3.87 -24.61
C HIS A 244 13.20 3.73 -26.09
N ALA A 245 14.36 3.19 -26.46
CA ALA A 245 14.68 2.85 -27.85
C ALA A 245 13.74 1.77 -28.42
N VAL A 246 13.21 0.88 -27.57
CA VAL A 246 12.28 -0.20 -27.95
C VAL A 246 10.83 0.21 -27.63
N ARG A 247 10.63 0.84 -26.47
CA ARG A 247 9.31 1.22 -25.94
C ARG A 247 9.32 2.63 -25.33
N PRO A 248 9.05 3.66 -26.14
CA PRO A 248 9.10 5.06 -25.69
C PRO A 248 8.14 5.42 -24.56
N GLY A 249 7.11 4.60 -24.31
CA GLY A 249 6.11 4.84 -23.28
C GLY A 249 6.32 4.06 -21.98
N ALA A 250 7.37 3.25 -21.89
CA ALA A 250 7.68 2.50 -20.67
C ALA A 250 8.15 3.43 -19.55
N PHE A 251 7.81 3.06 -18.32
CA PHE A 251 8.19 3.81 -17.14
C PHE A 251 9.43 3.19 -16.51
N VAL A 252 10.48 3.99 -16.31
CA VAL A 252 11.75 3.56 -15.74
C VAL A 252 12.06 4.44 -14.54
N VAL A 253 12.25 3.82 -13.39
CA VAL A 253 12.52 4.53 -12.13
C VAL A 253 13.52 3.77 -11.28
N ASP A 254 14.15 4.47 -10.36
CA ASP A 254 14.94 3.83 -9.33
C ASP A 254 14.08 3.09 -8.30
N ALA A 255 14.73 2.28 -7.47
CA ALA A 255 14.06 1.47 -6.45
C ALA A 255 13.32 2.31 -5.41
N ASP A 256 13.86 3.46 -5.01
CA ASP A 256 13.27 4.28 -3.95
C ASP A 256 11.99 4.97 -4.46
N ASP A 257 12.00 5.47 -5.69
CA ASP A 257 10.83 6.03 -6.36
C ASP A 257 9.77 4.95 -6.65
N ALA A 258 10.18 3.75 -7.09
CA ALA A 258 9.29 2.60 -7.26
C ALA A 258 8.60 2.21 -5.96
N VAL A 259 9.34 2.16 -4.85
CA VAL A 259 8.81 1.91 -3.50
C VAL A 259 7.84 3.00 -3.08
N ALA A 260 8.18 4.28 -3.32
CA ALA A 260 7.32 5.40 -2.97
C ALA A 260 6.00 5.36 -3.74
N GLU A 261 6.03 5.08 -5.05
CA GLU A 261 4.84 4.99 -5.89
C GLU A 261 3.96 3.79 -5.51
N ARG A 262 4.55 2.60 -5.28
CA ARG A 262 3.81 1.41 -4.80
C ARG A 262 3.17 1.64 -3.44
N ALA A 263 3.90 2.25 -2.51
CA ALA A 263 3.36 2.58 -1.20
C ALA A 263 2.21 3.61 -1.31
N ALA A 264 2.32 4.60 -2.20
CA ALA A 264 1.25 5.58 -2.46
C ALA A 264 0.04 4.92 -3.13
N SER A 265 0.24 4.04 -4.10
CA SER A 265 -0.82 3.28 -4.78
C SER A 265 -1.54 2.33 -3.81
N ALA A 266 -0.80 1.65 -2.94
CA ALA A 266 -1.38 0.83 -1.88
C ALA A 266 -2.21 1.66 -0.88
N GLN A 267 -1.82 2.90 -0.63
CA GLN A 267 -2.55 3.84 0.22
C GLN A 267 -3.80 4.41 -0.47
N SER A 268 -3.74 4.70 -1.78
CA SER A 268 -4.87 5.23 -2.58
C SER A 268 -5.86 4.13 -2.99
N GLY A 269 -5.41 2.91 -3.19
CA GLY A 269 -6.23 1.72 -3.49
C GLY A 269 -7.15 1.28 -2.36
N GLY A 270 -7.29 2.17 -1.35
CA GLY A 270 -8.44 2.25 -0.47
C GLY A 270 -8.72 0.98 0.33
N THR A 271 -7.81 0.54 1.17
CA THR A 271 -8.33 -0.19 2.32
C THR A 271 -9.13 0.81 3.16
N MET A 272 -10.35 0.43 3.55
CA MET A 272 -11.21 1.17 4.48
C MET A 272 -10.42 1.72 5.69
N VAL A 273 -9.36 1.00 6.08
CA VAL A 273 -8.41 1.37 7.14
C VAL A 273 -7.61 2.64 6.82
N ALA A 274 -7.07 2.80 5.61
CA ALA A 274 -6.34 4.01 5.24
C ALA A 274 -7.27 5.23 5.18
N MET A 275 -8.49 5.06 4.67
CA MET A 275 -9.51 6.10 4.66
C MET A 275 -9.94 6.49 6.08
N VAL A 276 -10.15 5.52 6.96
CA VAL A 276 -10.50 5.75 8.36
C VAL A 276 -9.35 6.46 9.10
N LEU A 277 -8.10 6.05 8.91
CA LEU A 277 -6.93 6.71 9.50
C LEU A 277 -6.75 8.15 9.02
N ASN A 278 -6.93 8.40 7.72
CA ASN A 278 -6.84 9.75 7.14
C ASN A 278 -7.96 10.69 7.66
N LEU A 279 -9.15 10.16 7.93
CA LEU A 279 -10.26 10.92 8.54
C LEU A 279 -10.10 11.06 10.05
N LEU A 280 -9.59 10.04 10.73
CA LEU A 280 -9.46 10.02 12.18
C LEU A 280 -8.45 11.06 12.69
N THR A 281 -7.32 11.22 12.02
CA THR A 281 -6.25 12.15 12.43
C THR A 281 -6.75 13.60 12.55
N PRO A 282 -7.39 14.22 11.55
CA PRO A 282 -7.89 15.59 11.68
C PRO A 282 -9.04 15.70 12.68
N VAL A 283 -9.91 14.68 12.79
CA VAL A 283 -10.99 14.66 13.78
C VAL A 283 -10.42 14.65 15.20
N CYS A 284 -9.43 13.80 15.47
CA CYS A 284 -8.74 13.79 16.76
C CYS A 284 -8.06 15.12 17.07
N ALA A 285 -7.42 15.75 16.09
CA ALA A 285 -6.80 17.07 16.28
C ALA A 285 -7.83 18.16 16.61
N VAL A 286 -8.97 18.17 15.94
CA VAL A 286 -10.07 19.12 16.22
C VAL A 286 -10.65 18.89 17.61
N VAL A 287 -10.95 17.65 17.97
CA VAL A 287 -11.50 17.29 19.31
C VAL A 287 -10.51 17.68 20.42
N ALA A 288 -9.22 17.36 20.24
CA ALA A 288 -8.17 17.76 21.17
C ALA A 288 -8.10 19.31 21.30
N GLY A 289 -8.17 20.03 20.19
CA GLY A 289 -8.20 21.48 20.17
C GLY A 289 -9.39 22.08 20.95
N ILE A 290 -10.58 21.50 20.76
CA ILE A 290 -11.81 21.91 21.50
C ILE A 290 -11.63 21.61 22.98
N VAL A 291 -11.14 20.46 23.39
CA VAL A 291 -10.92 20.09 24.79
C VAL A 291 -9.91 21.04 25.45
N ILE A 292 -8.82 21.34 24.78
CA ILE A 292 -7.81 22.30 25.26
C ILE A 292 -8.47 23.69 25.40
N ALA A 293 -9.16 24.18 24.37
CA ALA A 293 -9.80 25.50 24.37
C ALA A 293 -10.85 25.64 25.49
N THR A 294 -11.72 24.66 25.67
CA THR A 294 -12.74 24.66 26.71
C THR A 294 -12.13 24.57 28.10
N THR A 295 -11.08 23.80 28.29
CA THR A 295 -10.34 23.69 29.55
C THR A 295 -9.72 25.04 29.93
N PHE A 296 -9.02 25.68 28.99
CA PHE A 296 -8.43 27.01 29.23
C PHE A 296 -9.47 28.10 29.44
N THR A 297 -10.56 28.11 28.66
CA THR A 297 -11.66 29.07 28.83
C THR A 297 -12.28 28.97 30.22
N THR A 298 -12.50 27.74 30.68
CA THR A 298 -13.06 27.50 32.03
C THR A 298 -12.09 27.95 33.13
N LEU A 299 -10.79 27.69 32.93
CA LEU A 299 -9.73 28.10 33.87
C LEU A 299 -9.66 29.61 33.97
N VAL A 300 -9.66 30.34 32.84
CA VAL A 300 -9.61 31.80 32.78
C VAL A 300 -10.92 32.41 33.34
N ALA A 301 -12.09 31.87 32.97
CA ALA A 301 -13.37 32.34 33.48
C ALA A 301 -13.47 32.29 35.02
N ARG A 302 -12.90 31.25 35.63
CA ARG A 302 -12.85 31.15 37.12
C ARG A 302 -11.84 32.08 37.76
N GLN A 303 -10.83 32.56 37.03
CA GLN A 303 -9.85 33.53 37.52
C GLN A 303 -10.30 34.99 37.34
N ASN A 304 -11.47 35.23 36.72
CA ASN A 304 -11.95 36.58 36.43
C ASN A 304 -12.04 37.48 37.69
N ARG A 305 -12.41 36.92 38.87
CA ARG A 305 -12.43 37.65 40.12
C ARG A 305 -11.03 38.12 40.58
N THR A 306 -10.05 37.24 40.44
CA THR A 306 -8.64 37.53 40.77
C THR A 306 -8.04 38.51 39.76
N ILE A 307 -8.35 38.34 38.48
CA ILE A 307 -7.95 39.24 37.38
C ILE A 307 -8.56 40.65 37.61
N GLY A 308 -9.80 40.70 38.03
CA GLY A 308 -10.47 41.97 38.40
C GLY A 308 -9.78 42.68 39.54
N LEU A 309 -9.44 41.97 40.62
CA LEU A 309 -8.72 42.55 41.78
C LEU A 309 -7.33 43.07 41.39
N VAL A 310 -6.59 42.31 40.56
CA VAL A 310 -5.24 42.71 40.09
C VAL A 310 -5.32 43.95 39.17
N ARG A 311 -6.42 44.11 38.43
CA ARG A 311 -6.68 45.32 37.62
C ARG A 311 -6.97 46.54 38.51
N CYS A 312 -7.68 46.35 39.59
CA CYS A 312 -7.95 47.44 40.54
C CYS A 312 -6.68 47.95 41.20
N ILE A 313 -5.65 47.16 41.33
CA ILE A 313 -4.32 47.52 41.87
C ILE A 313 -3.40 48.12 40.77
N GLY A 314 -3.87 48.26 39.51
CA GLY A 314 -3.15 48.97 38.45
C GLY A 314 -2.39 48.07 37.45
N ALA A 315 -2.65 46.78 37.42
CA ALA A 315 -2.02 45.90 36.44
C ALA A 315 -2.48 46.15 34.99
N SER A 316 -1.54 46.28 34.08
CA SER A 316 -1.84 46.49 32.66
C SER A 316 -2.39 45.22 31.99
N ARG A 317 -3.20 45.41 30.93
CA ARG A 317 -3.78 44.30 30.12
C ARG A 317 -2.69 43.37 29.57
N ARG A 318 -1.52 43.91 29.20
CA ARG A 318 -0.38 43.13 28.69
C ARG A 318 0.24 42.26 29.78
N GLN A 319 0.35 42.74 31.02
CA GLN A 319 0.90 41.96 32.15
C GLN A 319 0.00 40.75 32.48
N ILE A 320 -1.31 40.94 32.45
CA ILE A 320 -2.28 39.86 32.69
C ILE A 320 -2.21 38.82 31.55
N MET A 321 -2.17 39.30 30.31
CA MET A 321 -2.06 38.40 29.15
C MET A 321 -0.77 37.57 29.17
N LEU A 322 0.35 38.20 29.54
CA LEU A 322 1.64 37.50 29.69
C LEU A 322 1.63 36.48 30.84
N ALA A 323 0.95 36.80 31.95
CA ALA A 323 0.83 35.85 33.06
C ALA A 323 -0.01 34.61 32.66
N VAL A 324 -1.13 34.81 31.96
CA VAL A 324 -1.97 33.73 31.45
C VAL A 324 -1.21 32.90 30.42
N LEU A 325 -0.48 33.54 29.50
CA LEU A 325 0.32 32.87 28.49
C LEU A 325 1.46 32.02 29.11
N ARG A 326 2.15 32.58 30.13
CA ARG A 326 3.16 31.81 30.87
C ARG A 326 2.57 30.58 31.55
N THR A 327 1.39 30.70 32.15
CA THR A 327 0.70 29.56 32.78
C THR A 327 0.33 28.52 31.71
N ALA A 328 -0.17 28.94 30.55
CA ALA A 328 -0.51 28.04 29.45
C ALA A 328 0.74 27.29 28.89
N VAL A 329 1.84 28.02 28.70
CA VAL A 329 3.10 27.42 28.22
C VAL A 329 3.66 26.42 29.24
N VAL A 330 3.72 26.77 30.52
CA VAL A 330 4.22 25.88 31.57
C VAL A 330 3.36 24.63 31.71
N THR A 331 2.03 24.81 31.67
CA THR A 331 1.12 23.65 31.75
C THR A 331 1.19 22.78 30.49
N GLY A 332 1.29 23.40 29.33
CA GLY A 332 1.43 22.69 28.04
C GLY A 332 2.73 21.93 27.93
N THR A 333 3.86 22.54 28.25
CA THR A 333 5.17 21.86 28.23
C THR A 333 5.27 20.75 29.26
N ALA A 334 4.79 20.96 30.47
CA ALA A 334 4.74 19.90 31.49
C ALA A 334 3.84 18.74 31.07
N GLY A 335 2.70 19.01 30.38
CA GLY A 335 1.78 17.99 29.90
C GLY A 335 2.28 17.24 28.64
N SER A 336 3.23 17.79 27.90
CA SER A 336 3.81 17.15 26.71
C SER A 336 5.02 16.26 27.00
N VAL A 337 5.56 16.31 28.21
CA VAL A 337 6.73 15.52 28.64
C VAL A 337 6.31 14.22 29.35
N VAL A 338 5.05 14.07 29.69
CA VAL A 338 4.45 12.85 30.26
C VAL A 338 3.83 12.00 29.16
#